data_65d10b93a1c42de7e5be705c34501a5c
#
_entry.id   65d10b93a1c42de7e5be705c34501a5c
#
_cell.length_a   1.000
_cell.length_b   1.000
_cell.length_c   1.000
_cell.angle_alpha   90.00
_cell.angle_beta   90.00
_cell.angle_gamma   90.00
#
_symmetry.space_group_name_H-M   'P 1'
#
loop_
_entity.id
_entity.type
_entity.pdbx_description
1 polymer ?
#
loop_
_entity_poly.entity_id
_entity_poly.type
_entity_poly.pdbx_seq_one_letter_code
_entity_poly.pdbx_strand_id
1 'polypeptide(L)'
;LGKTETILAAAAAHHRLVWIHPFLDGNGRVARLISHATLLEALDSGAVWSIARGLARSVDVYKGHLAACDLVRRNDLDGRGNLSEENLAEFTRFFLTTCIDQVSFMESLMHPDQLRTRILLWVEEQMRLDHLPPKSGAIIEAALLDA
;
A
#
# COMPACT_ATOMS: atom_id res chain seq x y z
N LEU A 1 16.35 -12.96 -8.16
CA LEU A 1 14.92 -13.12 -8.32
C LEU A 1 14.44 -12.24 -9.46
N GLY A 2 13.54 -12.74 -10.31
CA GLY A 2 12.85 -11.92 -11.31
C GLY A 2 11.83 -10.98 -10.63
N LYS A 3 11.32 -10.00 -11.40
CA LYS A 3 10.35 -8.99 -10.89
C LYS A 3 9.11 -9.66 -10.26
N THR A 4 8.52 -10.62 -10.93
CA THR A 4 7.34 -11.36 -10.44
C THR A 4 7.65 -12.13 -9.16
N GLU A 5 8.79 -12.82 -9.11
CA GLU A 5 9.24 -13.56 -7.93
C GLU A 5 9.46 -12.64 -6.74
N THR A 6 10.04 -11.45 -6.96
CA THR A 6 10.25 -10.44 -5.91
C THR A 6 8.93 -9.94 -5.34
N ILE A 7 7.94 -9.68 -6.19
CA ILE A 7 6.60 -9.25 -5.78
C ILE A 7 5.90 -10.31 -4.92
N LEU A 8 5.94 -11.58 -5.36
CA LEU A 8 5.36 -12.70 -4.59
C LEU A 8 6.12 -12.91 -3.27
N ALA A 9 7.45 -12.83 -3.32
CA ALA A 9 8.30 -12.97 -2.14
C ALA A 9 8.05 -11.86 -1.11
N ALA A 10 7.68 -10.65 -1.52
CA ALA A 10 7.38 -9.55 -0.60
C ALA A 10 6.22 -9.88 0.34
N ALA A 11 5.14 -10.52 -0.15
CA ALA A 11 4.01 -10.95 0.67
C ALA A 11 4.42 -12.09 1.64
N ALA A 12 5.16 -13.09 1.15
CA ALA A 12 5.64 -14.19 1.98
C ALA A 12 6.62 -13.70 3.07
N ALA A 13 7.52 -12.78 2.72
CA ALA A 13 8.47 -12.17 3.64
C ALA A 13 7.76 -11.30 4.70
N HIS A 14 6.67 -10.62 4.32
CA HIS A 14 5.84 -9.87 5.25
C HIS A 14 5.30 -10.76 6.38
N HIS A 15 4.65 -11.87 6.02
CA HIS A 15 4.20 -12.85 7.01
C HIS A 15 5.38 -13.40 7.82
N ARG A 16 6.47 -13.80 7.15
CA ARG A 16 7.63 -14.42 7.82
C ARG A 16 8.24 -13.50 8.88
N LEU A 17 8.36 -12.19 8.61
CA LEU A 17 8.88 -11.21 9.56
C LEU A 17 7.95 -11.06 10.78
N VAL A 18 6.65 -10.99 10.54
CA VAL A 18 5.66 -10.92 11.63
C VAL A 18 5.68 -12.19 12.49
N TRP A 19 5.85 -13.36 11.86
CA TRP A 19 5.92 -14.66 12.55
C TRP A 19 7.19 -14.83 13.37
N ILE A 20 8.38 -14.44 12.86
CA ILE A 20 9.66 -14.47 13.60
C ILE A 20 9.62 -13.51 14.78
N HIS A 21 8.92 -12.39 14.65
CA HIS A 21 8.70 -11.38 15.69
C HIS A 21 10.01 -10.87 16.31
N PRO A 22 10.98 -10.36 15.52
CA PRO A 22 12.35 -10.10 16.01
C PRO A 22 12.46 -8.90 16.96
N PHE A 23 11.45 -8.03 17.04
CA PHE A 23 11.47 -6.83 17.86
C PHE A 23 10.51 -6.97 19.04
N LEU A 24 10.84 -6.32 20.17
CA LEU A 24 9.95 -6.27 21.35
C LEU A 24 8.62 -5.56 21.04
N ASP A 25 8.64 -4.54 20.15
CA ASP A 25 7.46 -3.85 19.62
C ASP A 25 7.71 -3.38 18.20
N GLY A 26 6.63 -3.10 17.46
CA GLY A 26 6.71 -2.51 16.12
C GLY A 26 6.87 -3.49 14.97
N ASN A 27 6.84 -4.81 15.19
CA ASN A 27 7.02 -5.82 14.14
C ASN A 27 6.09 -5.61 12.94
N GLY A 28 4.81 -5.34 13.18
CA GLY A 28 3.85 -5.05 12.12
C GLY A 28 4.14 -3.75 11.36
N ARG A 29 4.69 -2.72 12.02
CA ARG A 29 5.12 -1.47 11.38
C ARG A 29 6.31 -1.71 10.46
N VAL A 30 7.31 -2.44 10.96
CA VAL A 30 8.51 -2.80 10.20
C VAL A 30 8.15 -3.70 9.01
N ALA A 31 7.29 -4.71 9.19
CA ALA A 31 6.84 -5.57 8.11
C ALA A 31 6.17 -4.78 6.98
N ARG A 32 5.26 -3.87 7.31
CA ARG A 32 4.60 -3.00 6.30
C ARG A 32 5.59 -2.08 5.59
N LEU A 33 6.54 -1.50 6.32
CA LEU A 33 7.55 -0.61 5.74
C LEU A 33 8.48 -1.34 4.78
N ILE A 34 9.03 -2.49 5.18
CA ILE A 34 9.91 -3.31 4.35
C ILE A 34 9.17 -3.79 3.10
N SER A 35 7.95 -4.31 3.25
CA SER A 35 7.15 -4.75 2.11
C SER A 35 6.87 -3.61 1.13
N HIS A 36 6.55 -2.43 1.64
CA HIS A 36 6.33 -1.26 0.79
C HIS A 36 7.59 -0.86 0.03
N ALA A 37 8.73 -0.78 0.71
CA ALA A 37 10.02 -0.46 0.09
C ALA A 37 10.40 -1.47 -1.00
N THR A 38 10.25 -2.78 -0.72
CA THR A 38 10.52 -3.86 -1.69
C THR A 38 9.62 -3.73 -2.92
N LEU A 39 8.34 -3.41 -2.73
CA LEU A 39 7.41 -3.25 -3.86
C LEU A 39 7.69 -1.99 -4.67
N LEU A 40 8.05 -0.87 -4.04
CA LEU A 40 8.44 0.35 -4.76
C LEU A 40 9.67 0.10 -5.65
N GLU A 41 10.68 -0.55 -5.11
CA GLU A 41 11.90 -0.91 -5.85
C GLU A 41 11.59 -1.87 -7.00
N ALA A 42 10.85 -2.96 -6.74
CA ALA A 42 10.53 -3.97 -7.73
C ALA A 42 9.65 -3.45 -8.87
N LEU A 43 8.73 -2.53 -8.58
CA LEU A 43 7.77 -1.99 -9.55
C LEU A 43 8.27 -0.73 -10.26
N ASP A 44 9.37 -0.14 -9.79
CA ASP A 44 9.85 1.17 -10.25
C ASP A 44 8.73 2.21 -10.24
N SER A 45 7.91 2.14 -9.20
CA SER A 45 6.75 3.03 -9.02
C SER A 45 7.08 4.15 -8.06
N GLY A 46 6.60 5.35 -8.36
CA GLY A 46 6.71 6.49 -7.44
C GLY A 46 6.07 6.18 -6.07
N ALA A 47 6.53 6.84 -5.02
CA ALA A 47 6.05 6.65 -3.64
C ALA A 47 4.66 7.27 -3.39
N VAL A 48 3.80 7.29 -4.40
CA VAL A 48 2.47 7.93 -4.32
C VAL A 48 1.38 7.03 -3.74
N TRP A 49 1.58 5.72 -3.70
CA TRP A 49 0.63 4.75 -3.14
C TRP A 49 1.18 4.09 -1.87
N SER A 50 0.34 3.44 -1.08
CA SER A 50 0.78 2.84 0.18
C SER A 50 0.00 1.56 0.51
N ILE A 51 0.71 0.44 0.54
CA ILE A 51 0.13 -0.82 1.04
C ILE A 51 -0.31 -0.70 2.50
N ALA A 52 0.41 0.06 3.33
CA ALA A 52 0.06 0.23 4.73
C ALA A 52 -1.32 0.88 4.92
N ARG A 53 -1.70 1.84 4.04
CA ARG A 53 -3.05 2.42 4.02
C ARG A 53 -4.11 1.37 3.67
N GLY A 54 -3.87 0.54 2.67
CA GLY A 54 -4.80 -0.52 2.27
C GLY A 54 -5.03 -1.54 3.39
N LEU A 55 -3.97 -2.02 4.02
CA LEU A 55 -4.05 -2.95 5.15
C LEU A 55 -4.74 -2.34 6.38
N ALA A 56 -4.58 -1.04 6.61
CA ALA A 56 -5.24 -0.34 7.72
C ALA A 56 -6.76 -0.22 7.51
N ARG A 57 -7.23 -0.13 6.26
CA ARG A 57 -8.66 -0.07 5.94
C ARG A 57 -9.41 -1.38 6.15
N SER A 58 -8.69 -2.50 6.13
CA SER A 58 -9.22 -3.85 6.31
C SER A 58 -8.43 -4.60 7.39
N VAL A 59 -8.17 -3.93 8.51
CA VAL A 59 -7.26 -4.42 9.56
C VAL A 59 -7.65 -5.78 10.13
N ASP A 60 -8.94 -6.06 10.30
CA ASP A 60 -9.42 -7.33 10.85
C ASP A 60 -9.25 -8.47 9.86
N VAL A 61 -9.53 -8.22 8.56
CA VAL A 61 -9.29 -9.18 7.48
C VAL A 61 -7.79 -9.46 7.34
N TYR A 62 -6.97 -8.43 7.36
CA TYR A 62 -5.51 -8.55 7.32
C TYR A 62 -4.97 -9.40 8.49
N LYS A 63 -5.41 -9.13 9.72
CA LYS A 63 -5.01 -9.92 10.89
C LYS A 63 -5.52 -11.36 10.82
N GLY A 64 -6.74 -11.57 10.30
CA GLY A 64 -7.32 -12.89 10.07
C GLY A 64 -6.47 -13.74 9.11
N HIS A 65 -6.05 -13.16 7.99
CA HIS A 65 -5.15 -13.84 7.05
C HIS A 65 -3.78 -14.14 7.65
N LEU A 66 -3.19 -13.21 8.41
CA LEU A 66 -1.92 -13.47 9.11
C LEU A 66 -2.05 -14.64 10.08
N ALA A 67 -3.08 -14.64 10.91
CA ALA A 67 -3.34 -15.73 11.87
C ALA A 67 -3.59 -17.07 11.16
N ALA A 68 -4.29 -17.07 10.02
CA ALA A 68 -4.51 -18.29 9.23
C ALA A 68 -3.18 -18.87 8.69
N CYS A 69 -2.20 -18.03 8.36
CA CYS A 69 -0.88 -18.48 7.90
C CYS A 69 -0.08 -19.23 8.99
N ASP A 70 -0.44 -19.07 10.26
CA ASP A 70 0.21 -19.75 11.39
C ASP A 70 -0.44 -21.10 11.70
N LEU A 71 -1.52 -21.46 11.00
CA LEU A 71 -2.18 -22.75 11.17
C LEU A 71 -1.33 -23.90 10.62
N VAL A 72 -1.45 -25.05 11.27
CA VAL A 72 -0.81 -26.28 10.84
C VAL A 72 -1.35 -26.69 9.46
N ARG A 73 -0.49 -27.24 8.62
CA ARG A 73 -0.86 -27.81 7.31
C ARG A 73 -2.00 -28.81 7.44
N ARG A 74 -2.88 -28.84 6.45
CA ARG A 74 -4.06 -29.72 6.44
C ARG A 74 -3.75 -31.16 6.06
N ASN A 75 -2.76 -31.36 5.19
CA ASN A 75 -2.33 -32.66 4.68
C ASN A 75 -0.91 -32.56 4.10
N ASP A 76 -0.42 -33.64 3.49
CA ASP A 76 0.94 -33.69 2.95
C ASP A 76 1.15 -32.85 1.68
N LEU A 77 0.08 -32.41 1.01
CA LEU A 77 0.12 -31.54 -0.16
C LEU A 77 -0.01 -30.06 0.21
N ASP A 78 -0.37 -29.75 1.46
CA ASP A 78 -0.51 -28.40 1.98
C ASP A 78 0.57 -28.12 3.03
N GLY A 79 1.80 -27.84 2.57
CA GLY A 79 2.84 -27.64 3.55
C GLY A 79 4.10 -26.92 3.09
N ARG A 80 4.48 -25.91 3.88
CA ARG A 80 5.80 -25.30 3.92
C ARG A 80 6.43 -25.63 5.29
N GLY A 81 6.84 -26.86 5.45
CA GLY A 81 7.16 -27.43 6.74
C GLY A 81 5.90 -27.83 7.50
N ASN A 82 5.70 -27.30 8.72
CA ASN A 82 4.54 -27.62 9.54
C ASN A 82 3.33 -26.68 9.31
N LEU A 83 3.51 -25.61 8.55
CA LEU A 83 2.48 -24.59 8.33
C LEU A 83 1.79 -24.76 6.99
N SER A 84 0.55 -24.28 6.88
CA SER A 84 -0.25 -24.32 5.66
C SER A 84 0.32 -23.42 4.56
N GLU A 85 0.58 -23.98 3.39
CA GLU A 85 0.96 -23.25 2.18
C GLU A 85 -0.25 -22.62 1.53
N GLU A 86 -1.41 -23.27 1.58
CA GLU A 86 -2.66 -22.73 1.04
C GLU A 86 -3.04 -21.42 1.73
N ASN A 87 -2.94 -21.35 3.06
CA ASN A 87 -3.21 -20.11 3.78
C ASN A 87 -2.21 -19.00 3.45
N LEU A 88 -0.94 -19.32 3.20
CA LEU A 88 0.03 -18.35 2.72
C LEU A 88 -0.32 -17.85 1.31
N ALA A 89 -0.79 -18.72 0.42
CA ALA A 89 -1.25 -18.34 -0.91
C ALA A 89 -2.48 -17.41 -0.83
N GLU A 90 -3.43 -17.70 0.07
CA GLU A 90 -4.59 -16.83 0.31
C GLU A 90 -4.17 -15.45 0.86
N PHE A 91 -3.26 -15.42 1.83
CA PHE A 91 -2.70 -14.16 2.32
C PHE A 91 -1.99 -13.39 1.19
N THR A 92 -1.19 -14.07 0.37
CA THR A 92 -0.49 -13.46 -0.76
C THR A 92 -1.48 -12.85 -1.75
N ARG A 93 -2.56 -13.55 -2.08
CA ARG A 93 -3.63 -13.05 -2.95
C ARG A 93 -4.29 -11.80 -2.35
N PHE A 94 -4.69 -11.84 -1.10
CA PHE A 94 -5.24 -10.69 -0.37
C PHE A 94 -4.28 -9.49 -0.38
N PHE A 95 -3.01 -9.73 -0.08
CA PHE A 95 -1.97 -8.70 -0.03
C PHE A 95 -1.79 -8.01 -1.39
N LEU A 96 -1.67 -8.78 -2.47
CA LEU A 96 -1.51 -8.23 -3.82
C LEU A 96 -2.77 -7.53 -4.33
N THR A 97 -3.95 -8.07 -4.02
CA THR A 97 -5.23 -7.39 -4.33
C THR A 97 -5.31 -6.03 -3.62
N THR A 98 -4.86 -5.97 -2.36
CA THR A 98 -4.77 -4.70 -1.62
C THR A 98 -3.78 -3.72 -2.27
N CYS A 99 -2.65 -4.19 -2.80
CA CYS A 99 -1.71 -3.35 -3.56
C CYS A 99 -2.39 -2.75 -4.80
N ILE A 100 -3.07 -3.57 -5.59
CA ILE A 100 -3.79 -3.13 -6.80
C ILE A 100 -4.86 -2.09 -6.45
N ASP A 101 -5.65 -2.33 -5.40
CA ASP A 101 -6.66 -1.38 -4.92
C ASP A 101 -6.02 -0.03 -4.56
N GLN A 102 -4.87 -0.02 -3.90
CA GLN A 102 -4.20 1.22 -3.53
C GLN A 102 -3.58 1.96 -4.72
N VAL A 103 -3.06 1.25 -5.71
CA VAL A 103 -2.58 1.84 -6.97
C VAL A 103 -3.75 2.47 -7.72
N SER A 104 -4.86 1.74 -7.93
CA SER A 104 -6.05 2.23 -8.61
C SER A 104 -6.70 3.42 -7.88
N PHE A 105 -6.69 3.39 -6.54
CA PHE A 105 -7.15 4.53 -5.75
C PHE A 105 -6.30 5.77 -6.03
N MET A 106 -4.97 5.64 -6.04
CA MET A 106 -4.07 6.78 -6.30
C MET A 106 -4.20 7.26 -7.76
N GLU A 107 -4.30 6.35 -8.72
CA GLU A 107 -4.55 6.68 -10.12
C GLU A 107 -5.81 7.54 -10.27
N SER A 108 -6.90 7.15 -9.61
CA SER A 108 -8.16 7.91 -9.63
C SER A 108 -8.04 9.32 -9.03
N LEU A 109 -7.13 9.50 -8.06
CA LEU A 109 -6.87 10.82 -7.46
C LEU A 109 -5.97 11.71 -8.29
N MET A 110 -5.09 11.11 -9.08
CA MET A 110 -4.04 11.80 -9.84
C MET A 110 -4.44 12.07 -11.30
N HIS A 111 -5.71 11.89 -11.66
CA HIS A 111 -6.20 12.26 -12.97
C HIS A 111 -5.94 13.76 -13.21
N PRO A 112 -5.13 14.18 -14.21
CA PRO A 112 -4.63 15.54 -14.33
C PRO A 112 -5.74 16.59 -14.30
N ASP A 113 -6.83 16.39 -15.05
CA ASP A 113 -7.95 17.34 -15.14
C ASP A 113 -8.70 17.45 -13.80
N GLN A 114 -8.92 16.31 -13.13
CA GLN A 114 -9.59 16.28 -11.83
C GLN A 114 -8.70 16.86 -10.73
N LEU A 115 -7.40 16.59 -10.78
CA LEU A 115 -6.43 17.12 -9.84
C LEU A 115 -6.35 18.65 -9.96
N ARG A 116 -6.25 19.18 -11.19
CA ARG A 116 -6.29 20.62 -11.45
C ARG A 116 -7.53 21.28 -10.86
N THR A 117 -8.71 20.75 -11.18
CA THR A 117 -9.98 21.27 -10.66
C THR A 117 -10.00 21.29 -9.13
N ARG A 118 -9.57 20.21 -8.49
CA ARG A 118 -9.52 20.11 -7.03
C ARG A 118 -8.54 21.09 -6.40
N ILE A 119 -7.37 21.30 -7.02
CA ILE A 119 -6.38 22.29 -6.55
C ILE A 119 -6.98 23.68 -6.63
N LEU A 120 -7.61 24.05 -7.73
CA LEU A 120 -8.21 25.38 -7.92
C LEU A 120 -9.34 25.63 -6.91
N LEU A 121 -10.24 24.66 -6.70
CA LEU A 121 -11.29 24.75 -5.68
C LEU A 121 -10.71 24.89 -4.26
N TRP A 122 -9.66 24.14 -3.94
CA TRP A 122 -8.98 24.27 -2.66
C TRP A 122 -8.35 25.65 -2.48
N VAL A 123 -7.70 26.18 -3.52
CA VAL A 123 -7.09 27.53 -3.48
C VAL A 123 -8.15 28.60 -3.27
N GLU A 124 -9.30 28.53 -3.96
CA GLU A 124 -10.42 29.44 -3.75
C GLU A 124 -10.91 29.42 -2.30
N GLU A 125 -11.05 28.22 -1.71
CA GLU A 125 -11.43 28.06 -0.31
C GLU A 125 -10.38 28.67 0.63
N GLN A 126 -9.08 28.44 0.38
CA GLN A 126 -8.01 29.03 1.21
C GLN A 126 -7.93 30.54 1.10
N MET A 127 -8.22 31.11 -0.09
CA MET A 127 -8.32 32.58 -0.25
C MET A 127 -9.54 33.14 0.49
N ARG A 128 -10.68 32.43 0.48
CA ARG A 128 -11.88 32.83 1.21
C ARG A 128 -11.68 32.82 2.73
N LEU A 129 -10.81 31.91 3.23
CA LEU A 129 -10.46 31.79 4.64
C LEU A 129 -9.29 32.73 5.06
N ASP A 130 -8.82 33.62 4.17
CA ASP A 130 -7.65 34.48 4.38
C ASP A 130 -6.34 33.74 4.69
N HIS A 131 -6.25 32.42 4.33
CA HIS A 131 -5.04 31.64 4.46
C HIS A 131 -4.08 31.85 3.29
N LEU A 132 -4.58 32.28 2.14
CA LEU A 132 -3.80 32.63 0.95
C LEU A 132 -4.12 34.04 0.48
N PRO A 133 -3.14 34.81 -0.06
CA PRO A 133 -3.35 36.12 -0.65
C PRO A 133 -4.38 36.10 -1.80
N PRO A 134 -5.14 37.16 -2.03
CA PRO A 134 -6.22 37.20 -3.02
C PRO A 134 -5.83 36.90 -4.48
N LYS A 135 -4.56 36.98 -4.84
CA LYS A 135 -4.08 36.71 -6.20
C LYS A 135 -3.43 35.32 -6.35
N SER A 136 -3.41 34.49 -5.31
CA SER A 136 -2.78 33.15 -5.34
C SER A 136 -3.42 32.23 -6.37
N GLY A 137 -4.73 32.35 -6.62
CA GLY A 137 -5.45 31.54 -7.61
C GLY A 137 -4.86 31.68 -9.02
N ALA A 138 -4.64 32.88 -9.50
CA ALA A 138 -4.10 33.13 -10.83
C ALA A 138 -2.65 32.62 -10.99
N ILE A 139 -1.83 32.70 -9.94
CA ILE A 139 -0.45 32.22 -9.95
C ILE A 139 -0.44 30.69 -10.02
N ILE A 140 -1.26 30.03 -9.19
CA ILE A 140 -1.33 28.57 -9.15
C ILE A 140 -1.93 28.01 -10.43
N GLU A 141 -2.96 28.67 -10.99
CA GLU A 141 -3.54 28.29 -12.27
C GLU A 141 -2.51 28.36 -13.41
N ALA A 142 -1.74 29.44 -13.49
CA ALA A 142 -0.66 29.56 -14.47
C ALA A 142 0.39 28.46 -14.31
N ALA A 143 0.83 28.19 -13.08
CA ALA A 143 1.79 27.11 -12.81
C ALA A 143 1.28 25.71 -13.18
N LEU A 144 -0.04 25.46 -13.10
CA LEU A 144 -0.66 24.19 -13.50
C LEU A 144 -0.85 24.05 -15.02
N LEU A 145 -0.68 25.13 -15.78
CA LEU A 145 -0.74 25.10 -17.26
C LEU A 145 0.62 24.87 -17.89
N ASP A 146 1.70 25.21 -17.18
CA ASP A 146 3.08 25.13 -17.66
C ASP A 146 3.78 23.84 -17.20
N ALA A 147 3.09 22.94 -16.46
CA ALA A 147 3.60 21.66 -15.95
C ALA A 147 3.15 20.49 -16.80
#